data_2bb4dd92b6202d8a504ca71f5d3ebee0
#
_entry.id   2bb4dd92b6202d8a504ca71f5d3ebee0
#
_cell.length_a   1.000
_cell.length_b   1.000
_cell.length_c   1.000
_cell.angle_alpha   90.00
_cell.angle_beta   90.00
_cell.angle_gamma   90.00
#
_symmetry.space_group_name_H-M   'P 1'
#
loop_
_entity.id
_entity.type
_entity.pdbx_description
1 polymer ?
#
loop_
_entity_poly.entity_id
_entity_poly.type
_entity_poly.pdbx_seq_one_letter_code
_entity_poly.pdbx_strand_id
1 'polypeptide(L)'
;MNEQDTNLLQFLRQCNFKKNNYNYLLTGVNGSEKFNLVREIIKAYFNDINDMNLDEPLSHPDVKYISLPIYDKLSKRVGVLSDIDRLKFDYGFIDSLDSNKIGKEIVIDQIRELTDFLNLSSYFNHKFVIINTSDYLNREASAAILKTLEETNCNSVFFLITSELSKVSDTIISRCQRFNYKRNITSVDYKSYYDYYISTLPVELVNDEDVALSGLASIEDDLSSLIEKNTPALFFSDKWAEFDKLLLDYLYDLFSLLLKGKYLSDDTKEVYKHLQHKIKIDNSKVISILRILLQKKSEFLNLNVNKKLFFDDLLIVINNEL
;
A
#
# COMPACT_ATOMS: atom_id res chain seq x y z
N MET A 1 -14.17 -13.29 3.67
CA MET A 1 -12.97 -14.11 3.93
C MET A 1 -12.91 -15.20 2.86
N ASN A 2 -11.84 -15.25 2.09
CA ASN A 2 -11.72 -16.11 0.91
C ASN A 2 -11.21 -17.50 1.28
N GLU A 3 -11.31 -18.45 0.34
CA GLU A 3 -10.79 -19.81 0.51
C GLU A 3 -9.27 -19.82 0.80
N GLN A 4 -8.50 -18.87 0.23
CA GLN A 4 -7.07 -18.69 0.53
C GLN A 4 -6.83 -18.06 1.92
N ASP A 5 -7.67 -17.14 2.36
CA ASP A 5 -7.62 -16.56 3.70
C ASP A 5 -7.97 -17.61 4.75
N THR A 6 -8.97 -18.41 4.45
CA THR A 6 -9.39 -19.56 5.29
C THR A 6 -8.26 -20.58 5.37
N ASN A 7 -7.59 -20.88 4.26
CA ASN A 7 -6.45 -21.80 4.23
C ASN A 7 -5.23 -21.27 4.97
N LEU A 8 -4.91 -19.97 4.86
CA LEU A 8 -3.79 -19.36 5.60
C LEU A 8 -4.12 -19.25 7.09
N LEU A 9 -5.32 -18.82 7.45
CA LEU A 9 -5.79 -18.81 8.84
C LEU A 9 -5.84 -20.23 9.42
N GLN A 10 -6.32 -21.22 8.66
CA GLN A 10 -6.36 -22.62 9.07
C GLN A 10 -4.94 -23.20 9.22
N PHE A 11 -4.03 -22.87 8.29
CA PHE A 11 -2.62 -23.22 8.39
C PHE A 11 -1.96 -22.62 9.64
N LEU A 12 -2.21 -21.34 9.90
CA LEU A 12 -1.63 -20.64 11.06
C LEU A 12 -2.29 -21.05 12.39
N ARG A 13 -3.57 -21.42 12.40
CA ARG A 13 -4.24 -22.08 13.55
C ARG A 13 -3.71 -23.49 13.78
N GLN A 14 -3.32 -24.20 12.72
CA GLN A 14 -2.72 -25.55 12.80
C GLN A 14 -1.22 -25.50 13.10
N CYS A 15 -0.55 -24.37 12.87
CA CYS A 15 0.79 -24.13 13.35
C CYS A 15 0.74 -24.14 14.88
N ASN A 16 0.84 -25.34 15.43
CA ASN A 16 1.16 -25.54 16.83
C ASN A 16 2.54 -24.91 17.01
N PHE A 17 2.62 -23.62 17.36
CA PHE A 17 3.86 -22.87 17.57
C PHE A 17 4.67 -23.55 18.69
N LYS A 18 5.18 -24.75 18.40
CA LYS A 18 5.99 -25.54 19.33
C LYS A 18 7.46 -25.23 19.11
N LYS A 19 8.00 -24.36 19.95
CA LYS A 19 9.45 -24.21 20.20
C LYS A 19 10.38 -23.86 19.01
N ASN A 20 9.90 -23.22 17.95
CA ASN A 20 10.76 -22.74 16.86
C ASN A 20 10.40 -21.30 16.51
N ASN A 21 11.37 -20.57 16.00
CA ASN A 21 11.12 -19.27 15.38
C ASN A 21 10.42 -19.47 14.04
N TYR A 22 9.39 -18.69 13.79
CA TYR A 22 8.64 -18.72 12.54
C TYR A 22 8.75 -17.36 11.86
N ASN A 23 9.27 -17.37 10.65
CA ASN A 23 9.45 -16.17 9.83
C ASN A 23 8.56 -16.26 8.60
N TYR A 24 7.57 -15.39 8.51
CA TYR A 24 6.63 -15.32 7.40
C TYR A 24 6.85 -14.05 6.60
N LEU A 25 6.88 -14.15 5.27
CA LEU A 25 6.91 -13.02 4.35
C LEU A 25 5.63 -13.00 3.53
N LEU A 26 4.76 -12.05 3.83
CA LEU A 26 3.51 -11.83 3.11
C LEU A 26 3.77 -10.84 1.97
N THR A 27 3.57 -11.32 0.74
CA THR A 27 3.73 -10.54 -0.48
C THR A 27 2.37 -10.31 -1.15
N GLY A 28 2.21 -9.23 -1.87
CA GLY A 28 0.97 -8.91 -2.59
C GLY A 28 0.87 -7.41 -2.84
N VAL A 29 -0.04 -7.00 -3.72
CA VAL A 29 -0.22 -5.58 -4.05
C VAL A 29 -0.51 -4.73 -2.81
N ASN A 30 -0.19 -3.45 -2.88
CA ASN A 30 -0.54 -2.53 -1.80
C ASN A 30 -2.07 -2.50 -1.63
N GLY A 31 -2.53 -2.37 -0.38
CA GLY A 31 -3.97 -2.41 -0.08
C GLY A 31 -4.66 -3.77 -0.18
N SER A 32 -3.92 -4.88 -0.27
CA SER A 32 -4.48 -6.23 -0.28
C SER A 32 -4.83 -6.77 1.12
N GLU A 33 -4.97 -5.92 2.14
CA GLU A 33 -5.37 -6.30 3.50
C GLU A 33 -4.43 -7.29 4.22
N LYS A 34 -3.16 -7.37 3.77
CA LYS A 34 -2.14 -8.26 4.39
C LYS A 34 -1.94 -8.00 5.89
N PHE A 35 -1.98 -6.72 6.26
CA PHE A 35 -1.84 -6.33 7.67
C PHE A 35 -3.05 -6.75 8.50
N ASN A 36 -4.27 -6.55 8.01
CA ASN A 36 -5.48 -7.01 8.68
C ASN A 36 -5.49 -8.53 8.87
N LEU A 37 -5.03 -9.27 7.87
CA LEU A 37 -4.87 -10.72 7.99
C LEU A 37 -3.93 -11.08 9.15
N VAL A 38 -2.78 -10.41 9.27
CA VAL A 38 -1.82 -10.64 10.37
C VAL A 38 -2.44 -10.30 11.73
N ARG A 39 -3.19 -9.19 11.81
CA ARG A 39 -3.91 -8.82 13.04
C ARG A 39 -4.91 -9.90 13.46
N GLU A 40 -5.72 -10.40 12.53
CA GLU A 40 -6.69 -11.46 12.80
C GLU A 40 -6.03 -12.77 13.24
N ILE A 41 -4.87 -13.11 12.68
CA ILE A 41 -4.08 -14.28 13.08
C ILE A 41 -3.61 -14.14 14.53
N ILE A 42 -3.03 -13.00 14.88
CA ILE A 42 -2.55 -12.73 16.24
C ILE A 42 -3.71 -12.69 17.23
N LYS A 43 -4.83 -12.05 16.84
CA LYS A 43 -6.06 -12.01 17.64
C LYS A 43 -6.59 -13.42 17.90
N ALA A 44 -6.66 -14.26 16.87
CA ALA A 44 -7.09 -15.65 17.02
C ALA A 44 -6.17 -16.44 17.95
N TYR A 45 -4.85 -16.24 17.84
CA TYR A 45 -3.89 -16.91 18.75
C TYR A 45 -4.14 -16.57 20.21
N PHE A 46 -4.32 -15.28 20.54
CA PHE A 46 -4.55 -14.88 21.93
C PHE A 46 -5.92 -15.32 22.45
N ASN A 47 -6.96 -15.28 21.63
CA ASN A 47 -8.31 -15.66 22.02
C ASN A 47 -8.47 -17.18 22.16
N ASP A 48 -7.95 -17.96 21.19
CA ASP A 48 -8.13 -19.40 21.17
C ASP A 48 -7.22 -20.14 22.19
N ILE A 49 -6.03 -19.61 22.46
CA ILE A 49 -5.04 -20.29 23.31
C ILE A 49 -5.08 -19.79 24.75
N ASN A 50 -5.43 -18.53 24.96
CA ASN A 50 -5.30 -17.88 26.27
C ASN A 50 -6.62 -17.39 26.88
N ASP A 51 -7.76 -17.71 26.25
CA ASP A 51 -9.11 -17.24 26.69
C ASP A 51 -9.16 -15.70 26.89
N MET A 52 -8.33 -14.95 26.14
CA MET A 52 -8.31 -13.50 26.20
C MET A 52 -9.26 -12.93 25.14
N ASN A 53 -10.17 -12.07 25.53
CA ASN A 53 -10.95 -11.27 24.59
C ASN A 53 -10.15 -10.02 24.20
N LEU A 54 -9.15 -10.23 23.32
CA LEU A 54 -8.28 -9.14 22.86
C LEU A 54 -8.85 -8.48 21.61
N ASP A 55 -9.36 -7.25 21.75
CA ASP A 55 -9.92 -6.50 20.62
C ASP A 55 -8.83 -5.93 19.72
N GLU A 56 -7.74 -5.40 20.30
CA GLU A 56 -6.62 -4.79 19.57
C GLU A 56 -5.29 -5.50 19.89
N PRO A 57 -4.84 -6.43 19.02
CA PRO A 57 -3.63 -7.22 19.28
C PRO A 57 -2.34 -6.40 19.34
N LEU A 58 -2.29 -5.21 18.70
CA LEU A 58 -1.10 -4.35 18.74
C LEU A 58 -0.85 -3.72 20.12
N SER A 59 -1.85 -3.67 20.97
CA SER A 59 -1.72 -3.14 22.35
C SER A 59 -1.10 -4.16 23.32
N HIS A 60 -0.98 -5.44 22.90
CA HIS A 60 -0.45 -6.50 23.76
C HIS A 60 1.07 -6.40 23.91
N PRO A 61 1.63 -6.56 25.16
CA PRO A 61 3.07 -6.43 25.42
C PRO A 61 3.94 -7.48 24.70
N ASP A 62 3.38 -8.60 24.25
CA ASP A 62 4.08 -9.61 23.44
C ASP A 62 4.00 -9.34 21.93
N VAL A 63 3.46 -8.18 21.51
CA VAL A 63 3.36 -7.78 20.10
C VAL A 63 4.18 -6.52 19.86
N LYS A 64 5.09 -6.56 18.89
CA LYS A 64 5.86 -5.40 18.43
C LYS A 64 5.51 -5.08 16.99
N TYR A 65 5.05 -3.87 16.77
CA TYR A 65 4.77 -3.32 15.44
C TYR A 65 5.87 -2.36 15.01
N ILE A 66 6.35 -2.52 13.78
CA ILE A 66 7.36 -1.69 13.14
C ILE A 66 6.82 -1.23 11.78
N SER A 67 6.91 0.07 11.53
CA SER A 67 6.52 0.73 10.29
C SER A 67 7.44 1.94 10.07
N LEU A 68 7.12 2.78 9.07
CA LEU A 68 7.87 4.00 8.81
C LEU A 68 7.94 4.90 10.05
N PRO A 69 9.12 5.46 10.40
CA PRO A 69 9.30 6.25 11.60
C PRO A 69 8.73 7.67 11.44
N ILE A 70 8.28 8.27 12.55
CA ILE A 70 7.84 9.65 12.63
C ILE A 70 8.91 10.44 13.40
N TYR A 71 9.31 11.59 12.87
CA TYR A 71 10.33 12.47 13.44
C TYR A 71 9.74 13.84 13.79
N ASP A 72 10.04 14.35 14.99
CA ASP A 72 9.72 15.70 15.39
C ASP A 72 10.57 16.77 14.66
N LYS A 73 10.34 18.04 14.96
CA LYS A 73 11.08 19.18 14.40
C LYS A 73 12.59 19.16 14.75
N LEU A 74 12.99 18.43 15.79
CA LEU A 74 14.39 18.24 16.21
C LEU A 74 15.01 16.97 15.63
N SER A 75 14.34 16.33 14.67
CA SER A 75 14.74 15.05 14.06
C SER A 75 14.83 13.89 15.04
N LYS A 76 14.16 13.97 16.19
CA LYS A 76 14.02 12.88 17.14
C LYS A 76 12.84 12.00 16.73
N ARG A 77 13.03 10.67 16.70
CA ARG A 77 11.93 9.74 16.44
C ARG A 77 10.96 9.75 17.61
N VAL A 78 9.69 10.03 17.31
CA VAL A 78 8.60 10.11 18.30
C VAL A 78 7.61 8.96 18.17
N GLY A 79 7.66 8.19 17.10
CA GLY A 79 6.77 7.05 16.88
C GLY A 79 6.99 6.35 15.54
N VAL A 80 6.02 5.56 15.16
CA VAL A 80 5.90 4.91 13.85
C VAL A 80 4.50 5.13 13.30
N LEU A 81 4.37 5.13 11.97
CA LEU A 81 3.06 5.27 11.32
C LEU A 81 2.14 4.10 11.68
N SER A 82 0.89 4.39 11.95
CA SER A 82 -0.17 3.40 11.94
C SER A 82 -0.36 2.80 10.55
N ASP A 83 -1.10 1.71 10.41
CA ASP A 83 -1.33 1.13 9.08
C ASP A 83 -2.12 2.06 8.18
N ILE A 84 -3.17 2.72 8.70
CA ILE A 84 -3.97 3.66 7.91
C ILE A 84 -3.16 4.91 7.51
N ASP A 85 -2.36 5.49 8.42
CA ASP A 85 -1.53 6.65 8.07
C ASP A 85 -0.43 6.26 7.07
N ARG A 86 0.11 5.03 7.16
CA ARG A 86 1.02 4.49 6.17
C ARG A 86 0.34 4.36 4.79
N LEU A 87 -0.89 3.84 4.74
CA LEU A 87 -1.64 3.80 3.49
C LEU A 87 -1.89 5.20 2.94
N LYS A 88 -2.33 6.15 3.78
CA LYS A 88 -2.47 7.56 3.39
C LYS A 88 -1.16 8.13 2.81
N PHE A 89 -0.03 7.83 3.43
CA PHE A 89 1.29 8.26 2.95
C PHE A 89 1.67 7.61 1.61
N ASP A 90 1.48 6.29 1.48
CA ASP A 90 1.80 5.55 0.25
C ASP A 90 0.98 6.04 -0.95
N TYR A 91 -0.30 6.39 -0.72
CA TYR A 91 -1.18 6.92 -1.76
C TYR A 91 -1.11 8.45 -1.92
N GLY A 92 -0.31 9.13 -1.11
CA GLY A 92 -0.03 10.57 -1.23
C GLY A 92 -1.10 11.49 -0.63
N PHE A 93 -1.95 10.98 0.26
CA PHE A 93 -2.91 11.81 1.00
C PHE A 93 -2.27 12.62 2.11
N ILE A 94 -1.14 12.17 2.64
CA ILE A 94 -0.37 12.87 3.67
C ILE A 94 1.13 12.86 3.34
N ASP A 95 1.82 13.96 3.67
CA ASP A 95 3.29 14.09 3.59
C ASP A 95 3.93 14.15 4.98
N SER A 96 3.12 14.48 5.98
CA SER A 96 3.52 14.62 7.38
C SER A 96 2.34 14.24 8.28
N LEU A 97 2.62 13.96 9.55
CA LEU A 97 1.61 13.64 10.55
C LEU A 97 1.75 14.63 11.73
N ASP A 98 0.69 15.38 12.05
CA ASP A 98 0.69 16.38 13.13
C ASP A 98 1.90 17.34 13.08
N SER A 99 2.28 17.81 11.90
CA SER A 99 3.47 18.62 11.63
C SER A 99 4.82 17.90 11.86
N ASN A 100 4.80 16.59 12.09
CA ASN A 100 5.98 15.74 12.21
C ASN A 100 6.33 15.12 10.85
N LYS A 101 7.64 14.99 10.59
CA LYS A 101 8.14 14.44 9.33
C LYS A 101 8.03 12.92 9.33
N ILE A 102 7.47 12.36 8.27
CA ILE A 102 7.49 10.92 8.02
C ILE A 102 8.83 10.51 7.42
N GLY A 103 9.47 9.51 8.01
CA GLY A 103 10.70 8.91 7.47
C GLY A 103 10.40 8.06 6.25
N LYS A 104 11.33 8.03 5.31
CA LYS A 104 11.19 7.27 4.06
C LYS A 104 11.67 5.82 4.15
N GLU A 105 12.30 5.45 5.27
CA GLU A 105 12.91 4.14 5.48
C GLU A 105 12.79 3.69 6.93
N ILE A 106 12.70 2.39 7.13
CA ILE A 106 12.84 1.75 8.45
C ILE A 106 14.35 1.67 8.76
N VAL A 107 14.75 2.27 9.88
CA VAL A 107 16.15 2.44 10.25
C VAL A 107 16.62 1.42 11.28
N ILE A 108 17.92 1.22 11.38
CA ILE A 108 18.58 0.24 12.26
C ILE A 108 18.17 0.36 13.72
N ASP A 109 17.92 1.58 14.22
CA ASP A 109 17.55 1.79 15.63
C ASP A 109 16.21 1.14 15.98
N GLN A 110 15.26 1.05 15.02
CA GLN A 110 14.01 0.33 15.22
C GLN A 110 14.23 -1.19 15.36
N ILE A 111 15.24 -1.73 14.65
CA ILE A 111 15.61 -3.15 14.73
C ILE A 111 16.39 -3.44 16.03
N ARG A 112 17.17 -2.49 16.54
CA ARG A 112 17.82 -2.62 17.86
C ARG A 112 16.78 -2.66 18.97
N GLU A 113 15.77 -1.78 18.95
CA GLU A 113 14.66 -1.83 19.91
C GLU A 113 13.86 -3.14 19.83
N LEU A 114 13.76 -3.71 18.64
CA LEU A 114 13.16 -5.02 18.45
C LEU A 114 13.99 -6.11 19.17
N THR A 115 15.32 -6.03 19.08
CA THR A 115 16.21 -6.98 19.78
C THR A 115 16.03 -6.88 21.29
N ASP A 116 15.94 -5.66 21.83
CA ASP A 116 15.67 -5.45 23.25
C ASP A 116 14.32 -6.03 23.67
N PHE A 117 13.27 -5.78 22.86
CA PHE A 117 11.94 -6.38 23.06
C PHE A 117 11.98 -7.92 23.08
N LEU A 118 12.72 -8.55 22.18
CA LEU A 118 12.83 -10.01 22.09
C LEU A 118 13.59 -10.63 23.29
N ASN A 119 14.50 -9.90 23.92
CA ASN A 119 15.23 -10.34 25.09
C ASN A 119 14.41 -10.31 26.40
N LEU A 120 13.25 -9.63 26.40
CA LEU A 120 12.34 -9.66 27.55
C LEU A 120 11.59 -11.01 27.59
N SER A 121 11.12 -11.40 28.78
CA SER A 121 10.24 -12.57 28.91
C SER A 121 8.90 -12.34 28.22
N SER A 122 8.36 -13.38 27.59
CA SER A 122 6.99 -13.33 27.03
C SER A 122 5.95 -13.60 28.12
N TYR A 123 4.78 -13.00 28.00
CA TYR A 123 3.63 -13.28 28.85
C TYR A 123 2.96 -14.61 28.47
N PHE A 124 2.88 -14.91 27.14
CA PHE A 124 2.15 -16.05 26.61
C PHE A 124 2.98 -16.88 25.62
N ASN A 125 4.10 -17.44 26.04
CA ASN A 125 4.95 -18.35 25.29
C ASN A 125 5.55 -17.82 23.99
N HIS A 126 4.88 -16.93 23.24
CA HIS A 126 5.36 -16.41 21.96
C HIS A 126 5.33 -14.88 21.93
N LYS A 127 6.30 -14.32 21.22
CA LYS A 127 6.34 -12.92 20.85
C LYS A 127 6.05 -12.77 19.36
N PHE A 128 5.22 -11.81 19.02
CA PHE A 128 4.85 -11.51 17.65
C PHE A 128 5.51 -10.20 17.21
N VAL A 129 6.14 -10.25 16.04
CA VAL A 129 6.79 -9.10 15.43
C VAL A 129 6.15 -8.87 14.08
N ILE A 130 5.63 -7.67 13.86
CA ILE A 130 5.07 -7.25 12.59
C ILE A 130 5.97 -6.16 12.02
N ILE A 131 6.58 -6.42 10.87
CA ILE A 131 7.28 -5.40 10.09
C ILE A 131 6.41 -5.08 8.89
N ASN A 132 5.61 -4.02 9.05
CA ASN A 132 4.73 -3.55 7.99
C ASN A 132 5.55 -2.67 7.04
N THR A 133 5.59 -3.03 5.74
CA THR A 133 6.47 -2.41 4.74
C THR A 133 7.95 -2.82 4.85
N SER A 134 8.24 -4.10 4.84
CA SER A 134 9.63 -4.61 4.87
C SER A 134 10.47 -4.24 3.63
N ASP A 135 9.84 -3.78 2.56
CA ASP A 135 10.44 -3.15 1.38
C ASP A 135 11.04 -1.75 1.66
N TYR A 136 10.74 -1.14 2.80
CA TYR A 136 11.32 0.12 3.25
C TYR A 136 12.46 -0.05 4.27
N LEU A 137 12.89 -1.28 4.55
CA LEU A 137 14.09 -1.51 5.36
C LEU A 137 15.32 -0.96 4.65
N ASN A 138 16.04 -0.03 5.27
CA ASN A 138 17.32 0.41 4.73
C ASN A 138 18.37 -0.72 4.82
N ARG A 139 19.50 -0.55 4.19
CA ARG A 139 20.57 -1.56 4.11
C ARG A 139 21.03 -2.04 5.49
N GLU A 140 21.17 -1.13 6.42
CA GLU A 140 21.66 -1.41 7.77
C GLU A 140 20.62 -2.15 8.61
N ALA A 141 19.34 -1.73 8.53
CA ALA A 141 18.22 -2.41 9.16
C ALA A 141 18.02 -3.82 8.58
N SER A 142 18.14 -3.96 7.24
CA SER A 142 18.09 -5.25 6.56
C SER A 142 19.19 -6.21 7.02
N ALA A 143 20.41 -5.72 7.24
CA ALA A 143 21.50 -6.55 7.78
C ALA A 143 21.28 -6.91 9.25
N ALA A 144 20.77 -5.99 10.06
CA ALA A 144 20.50 -6.22 11.47
C ALA A 144 19.38 -7.24 11.70
N ILE A 145 18.29 -7.18 10.93
CA ILE A 145 17.16 -8.11 11.08
C ILE A 145 17.53 -9.56 10.77
N LEU A 146 18.49 -9.81 9.87
CA LEU A 146 18.94 -11.16 9.53
C LEU A 146 19.42 -11.93 10.78
N LYS A 147 20.22 -11.27 11.62
CA LYS A 147 20.68 -11.85 12.89
C LYS A 147 19.51 -12.19 13.81
N THR A 148 18.54 -11.29 13.87
CA THR A 148 17.34 -11.46 14.69
C THR A 148 16.45 -12.62 14.18
N LEU A 149 16.33 -12.79 12.87
CA LEU A 149 15.57 -13.90 12.26
C LEU A 149 16.22 -15.27 12.50
N GLU A 150 17.54 -15.33 12.70
CA GLU A 150 18.30 -16.56 12.91
C GLU A 150 18.49 -16.92 14.39
N GLU A 151 18.75 -15.94 15.25
CA GLU A 151 19.30 -16.13 16.59
C GLU A 151 18.37 -15.65 17.72
N THR A 152 17.05 -15.78 17.56
CA THR A 152 16.15 -15.39 18.65
C THR A 152 16.19 -16.40 19.81
N ASN A 153 16.41 -15.90 21.01
CA ASN A 153 16.43 -16.70 22.25
C ASN A 153 15.02 -16.98 22.80
N CYS A 154 13.98 -16.46 22.18
CA CYS A 154 12.59 -16.65 22.58
C CYS A 154 11.79 -17.27 21.44
N ASN A 155 10.68 -17.91 21.78
CA ASN A 155 9.70 -18.33 20.78
C ASN A 155 9.13 -17.07 20.11
N SER A 156 9.49 -16.83 18.88
CA SER A 156 9.06 -15.63 18.15
C SER A 156 8.45 -15.97 16.81
N VAL A 157 7.47 -15.17 16.43
CA VAL A 157 6.77 -15.26 15.15
C VAL A 157 6.92 -13.91 14.45
N PHE A 158 7.60 -13.92 13.31
CA PHE A 158 7.81 -12.72 12.50
C PHE A 158 6.86 -12.71 11.32
N PHE A 159 6.18 -11.59 11.14
CA PHE A 159 5.40 -11.28 9.95
C PHE A 159 6.04 -10.08 9.24
N LEU A 160 6.74 -10.35 8.15
CA LEU A 160 7.26 -9.34 7.25
C LEU A 160 6.22 -9.12 6.14
N ILE A 161 5.77 -7.89 5.96
CA ILE A 161 4.77 -7.53 4.96
C ILE A 161 5.45 -6.66 3.90
N THR A 162 5.26 -7.01 2.62
CA THR A 162 5.81 -6.22 1.50
C THR A 162 4.81 -6.13 0.35
N SER A 163 4.86 -5.02 -0.35
CA SER A 163 4.17 -4.83 -1.63
C SER A 163 5.12 -4.94 -2.82
N GLU A 164 6.42 -4.74 -2.60
CA GLU A 164 7.46 -4.81 -3.64
C GLU A 164 8.55 -5.81 -3.24
N LEU A 165 8.37 -7.07 -3.61
CA LEU A 165 9.32 -8.14 -3.28
C LEU A 165 10.74 -7.86 -3.78
N SER A 166 10.90 -7.16 -4.91
CA SER A 166 12.19 -6.78 -5.48
C SER A 166 13.02 -5.83 -4.61
N LYS A 167 12.41 -5.14 -3.67
CA LYS A 167 13.09 -4.26 -2.71
C LYS A 167 13.52 -4.98 -1.43
N VAL A 168 13.01 -6.18 -1.18
CA VAL A 168 13.41 -7.01 -0.03
C VAL A 168 14.65 -7.80 -0.41
N SER A 169 15.68 -7.82 0.46
CA SER A 169 16.91 -8.55 0.16
C SER A 169 16.68 -10.06 0.05
N ASP A 170 17.36 -10.71 -0.89
CA ASP A 170 17.30 -12.16 -1.10
C ASP A 170 17.66 -12.96 0.16
N THR A 171 18.53 -12.39 0.99
CA THR A 171 18.94 -12.97 2.27
C THR A 171 17.80 -13.02 3.30
N ILE A 172 16.91 -12.04 3.31
CA ILE A 172 15.67 -12.05 4.11
C ILE A 172 14.68 -13.05 3.51
N ILE A 173 14.48 -12.98 2.18
CA ILE A 173 13.54 -13.86 1.48
C ILE A 173 13.86 -15.34 1.72
N SER A 174 15.14 -15.71 1.68
CA SER A 174 15.58 -17.11 1.90
C SER A 174 15.35 -17.64 3.32
N ARG A 175 15.13 -16.76 4.30
CA ARG A 175 14.90 -17.12 5.72
C ARG A 175 13.43 -17.04 6.13
N CYS A 176 12.55 -16.70 5.18
CA CYS A 176 11.13 -16.57 5.43
C CYS A 176 10.31 -17.56 4.61
N GLN A 177 9.28 -18.11 5.21
CA GLN A 177 8.24 -18.80 4.48
C GLN A 177 7.38 -17.76 3.76
N ARG A 178 7.38 -17.81 2.42
CA ARG A 178 6.70 -16.80 1.60
C ARG A 178 5.26 -17.20 1.31
N PHE A 179 4.35 -16.24 1.51
CA PHE A 179 2.96 -16.30 1.12
C PHE A 179 2.64 -15.16 0.16
N ASN A 180 2.10 -15.49 -1.01
CA ASN A 180 1.63 -14.50 -1.96
C ASN A 180 0.12 -14.31 -1.76
N TYR A 181 -0.24 -13.18 -1.15
CA TYR A 181 -1.62 -12.83 -0.87
C TYR A 181 -2.23 -12.09 -2.07
N LYS A 182 -3.31 -12.65 -2.59
CA LYS A 182 -4.10 -12.02 -3.65
C LYS A 182 -5.42 -11.57 -3.05
N ARG A 183 -5.74 -10.29 -3.17
CA ARG A 183 -7.08 -9.81 -2.87
C ARG A 183 -8.04 -10.43 -3.89
N ASN A 184 -9.09 -11.08 -3.43
CA ASN A 184 -10.19 -11.44 -4.32
C ASN A 184 -11.09 -10.22 -4.46
N ILE A 185 -11.03 -9.59 -5.59
CA ILE A 185 -12.04 -8.63 -5.99
C ILE A 185 -13.24 -9.49 -6.37
N THR A 186 -14.32 -9.43 -5.58
CA THR A 186 -15.59 -10.06 -5.95
C THR A 186 -16.04 -9.43 -7.26
N SER A 187 -16.50 -10.25 -8.21
CA SER A 187 -17.05 -9.78 -9.48
C SER A 187 -18.22 -8.83 -9.20
N VAL A 188 -17.99 -7.56 -9.40
CA VAL A 188 -18.99 -6.50 -9.28
C VAL A 188 -19.19 -5.93 -10.68
N ASP A 189 -20.43 -5.72 -11.08
CA ASP A 189 -20.74 -4.99 -12.30
C ASP A 189 -20.37 -3.50 -12.10
N TYR A 190 -19.18 -3.13 -12.53
CA TYR A 190 -18.70 -1.74 -12.46
C TYR A 190 -19.42 -0.89 -13.51
N LYS A 191 -20.00 0.22 -13.09
CA LYS A 191 -20.69 1.18 -13.98
C LYS A 191 -19.73 2.18 -14.62
N SER A 192 -18.57 2.42 -13.99
CA SER A 192 -17.56 3.38 -14.42
C SER A 192 -16.16 2.86 -14.11
N TYR A 193 -15.12 3.49 -14.66
CA TYR A 193 -13.75 3.22 -14.27
C TYR A 193 -13.50 3.65 -12.83
N TYR A 194 -14.13 4.72 -12.37
CA TYR A 194 -14.09 5.15 -10.98
C TYR A 194 -14.51 4.03 -10.02
N ASP A 195 -15.67 3.38 -10.25
CA ASP A 195 -16.14 2.28 -9.40
C ASP A 195 -15.13 1.13 -9.36
N TYR A 196 -14.56 0.80 -10.51
CA TYR A 196 -13.50 -0.21 -10.61
C TYR A 196 -12.26 0.21 -9.82
N TYR A 197 -11.75 1.44 -10.04
CA TYR A 197 -10.56 1.94 -9.37
C TYR A 197 -10.72 1.97 -7.84
N ILE A 198 -11.84 2.48 -7.34
CA ILE A 198 -12.15 2.48 -5.91
C ILE A 198 -12.15 1.06 -5.34
N SER A 199 -12.66 0.08 -6.08
CA SER A 199 -12.63 -1.32 -5.64
C SER A 199 -11.20 -1.90 -5.53
N THR A 200 -10.22 -1.29 -6.18
CA THR A 200 -8.80 -1.69 -6.09
C THR A 200 -8.06 -1.05 -4.91
N LEU A 201 -8.60 0.04 -4.35
CA LEU A 201 -8.03 0.72 -3.19
C LEU A 201 -8.28 -0.07 -1.89
N PRO A 202 -7.44 0.12 -0.87
CA PRO A 202 -7.70 -0.40 0.47
C PRO A 202 -9.07 0.03 0.99
N VAL A 203 -9.81 -0.91 1.58
CA VAL A 203 -11.14 -0.61 2.15
C VAL A 203 -11.03 0.45 3.26
N GLU A 204 -9.95 0.43 4.00
CA GLU A 204 -9.64 1.38 5.06
C GLU A 204 -9.54 2.82 4.51
N LEU A 205 -8.92 3.00 3.33
CA LEU A 205 -8.85 4.32 2.68
C LEU A 205 -10.19 4.76 2.11
N VAL A 206 -10.95 3.82 1.54
CA VAL A 206 -12.26 4.13 0.92
C VAL A 206 -13.27 4.56 1.99
N ASN A 207 -13.19 4.00 3.19
CA ASN A 207 -14.09 4.30 4.31
C ASN A 207 -13.58 5.46 5.18
N ASP A 208 -12.41 6.01 4.91
CA ASP A 208 -11.85 7.12 5.67
C ASP A 208 -12.46 8.44 5.21
N GLU A 209 -13.14 9.15 6.12
CA GLU A 209 -13.85 10.41 5.82
C GLU A 209 -12.89 11.56 5.43
N ASP A 210 -11.61 11.48 5.84
CA ASP A 210 -10.59 12.48 5.51
C ASP A 210 -10.08 12.31 4.06
N VAL A 211 -10.42 11.20 3.39
CA VAL A 211 -9.94 10.87 2.04
C VAL A 211 -10.97 11.23 0.99
N ALA A 212 -10.79 12.36 0.31
CA ALA A 212 -11.71 12.89 -0.68
C ALA A 212 -11.58 12.15 -2.05
N LEU A 213 -12.11 10.93 -2.16
CA LEU A 213 -12.06 10.14 -3.40
C LEU A 213 -13.15 10.51 -4.41
N SER A 214 -14.27 11.06 -3.96
CA SER A 214 -15.46 11.29 -4.78
C SER A 214 -15.21 12.20 -6.00
N GLY A 215 -14.28 13.14 -5.89
CA GLY A 215 -13.91 14.02 -7.00
C GLY A 215 -13.27 13.31 -8.19
N LEU A 216 -12.66 12.13 -8.00
CA LEU A 216 -12.10 11.34 -9.10
C LEU A 216 -13.18 10.83 -10.06
N ALA A 217 -14.43 10.69 -9.62
CA ALA A 217 -15.54 10.24 -10.45
C ALA A 217 -15.76 11.14 -11.68
N SER A 218 -15.41 12.40 -11.59
CA SER A 218 -15.59 13.38 -12.67
C SER A 218 -14.39 13.49 -13.62
N ILE A 219 -13.27 12.83 -13.34
CA ILE A 219 -12.04 12.90 -14.18
C ILE A 219 -12.28 12.31 -15.58
N GLU A 220 -13.10 11.26 -15.69
CA GLU A 220 -13.46 10.71 -17.00
C GLU A 220 -14.21 11.71 -17.87
N ASP A 221 -15.09 12.53 -17.27
CA ASP A 221 -15.84 13.58 -17.98
C ASP A 221 -14.93 14.75 -18.37
N ASP A 222 -13.97 15.11 -17.50
CA ASP A 222 -12.95 16.10 -17.79
C ASP A 222 -12.13 15.68 -19.02
N LEU A 223 -11.64 14.42 -19.04
CA LEU A 223 -10.88 13.86 -20.17
C LEU A 223 -11.72 13.84 -21.46
N SER A 224 -12.98 13.43 -21.39
CA SER A 224 -13.88 13.46 -22.54
C SER A 224 -14.04 14.87 -23.09
N SER A 225 -14.23 15.87 -22.21
CA SER A 225 -14.35 17.29 -22.58
C SER A 225 -13.07 17.85 -23.20
N LEU A 226 -11.89 17.39 -22.75
CA LEU A 226 -10.59 17.75 -23.36
C LEU A 226 -10.47 17.17 -24.77
N ILE A 227 -10.82 15.90 -24.96
CA ILE A 227 -10.78 15.23 -26.28
C ILE A 227 -11.72 15.92 -27.30
N GLU A 228 -12.91 16.25 -26.85
CA GLU A 228 -13.90 16.96 -27.70
C GLU A 228 -13.54 18.43 -27.92
N LYS A 229 -12.49 18.93 -27.26
CA LYS A 229 -12.06 20.35 -27.30
C LYS A 229 -13.15 21.35 -26.88
N ASN A 230 -14.06 20.89 -26.03
CA ASN A 230 -15.19 21.70 -25.56
C ASN A 230 -14.80 22.66 -24.44
N THR A 231 -13.70 22.37 -23.72
CA THR A 231 -13.25 23.11 -22.52
C THR A 231 -11.74 23.33 -22.57
N PRO A 232 -11.24 24.55 -22.26
CA PRO A 232 -9.80 24.79 -22.15
C PRO A 232 -9.16 23.90 -21.07
N ALA A 233 -7.97 23.34 -21.36
CA ALA A 233 -7.28 22.41 -20.44
C ALA A 233 -7.10 22.96 -19.03
N LEU A 234 -6.69 24.23 -18.92
CA LEU A 234 -6.45 24.87 -17.61
C LEU A 234 -7.70 25.08 -16.76
N PHE A 235 -8.89 24.88 -17.33
CA PHE A 235 -10.14 24.92 -16.53
C PHE A 235 -10.19 23.87 -15.44
N PHE A 236 -9.51 22.75 -15.62
CA PHE A 236 -9.51 21.63 -14.67
C PHE A 236 -8.36 21.68 -13.67
N SER A 237 -7.43 22.63 -13.79
CA SER A 237 -6.16 22.59 -13.08
C SER A 237 -6.30 22.67 -11.55
N ASP A 238 -7.14 23.56 -11.04
CA ASP A 238 -7.37 23.70 -9.59
C ASP A 238 -7.97 22.41 -9.00
N LYS A 239 -8.95 21.84 -9.68
CA LYS A 239 -9.57 20.56 -9.29
C LYS A 239 -8.58 19.41 -9.32
N TRP A 240 -7.76 19.29 -10.36
CA TRP A 240 -6.78 18.20 -10.49
C TRP A 240 -5.65 18.31 -9.47
N ALA A 241 -5.28 19.54 -9.09
CA ALA A 241 -4.25 19.78 -8.09
C ALA A 241 -4.66 19.33 -6.67
N GLU A 242 -5.96 19.14 -6.39
CA GLU A 242 -6.46 18.65 -5.10
C GLU A 242 -6.13 17.17 -4.86
N PHE A 243 -5.95 16.38 -5.93
CA PHE A 243 -5.74 14.93 -5.83
C PHE A 243 -4.28 14.50 -5.79
N ASP A 244 -3.34 15.41 -5.99
CA ASP A 244 -1.90 15.14 -5.89
C ASP A 244 -1.43 13.88 -6.65
N LYS A 245 -0.64 13.06 -5.98
CA LYS A 245 -0.10 11.80 -6.49
C LYS A 245 -1.19 10.81 -6.90
N LEU A 246 -2.32 10.80 -6.19
CA LEU A 246 -3.42 9.88 -6.46
C LEU A 246 -3.98 10.05 -7.87
N LEU A 247 -4.08 11.29 -8.36
CA LEU A 247 -4.53 11.54 -9.73
C LEU A 247 -3.56 10.97 -10.77
N LEU A 248 -2.26 11.10 -10.54
CA LEU A 248 -1.25 10.53 -11.43
C LEU A 248 -1.37 9.00 -11.51
N ASP A 249 -1.62 8.35 -10.37
CA ASP A 249 -1.83 6.91 -10.30
C ASP A 249 -3.15 6.51 -10.98
N TYR A 250 -4.23 7.25 -10.71
CA TYR A 250 -5.53 7.06 -11.35
C TYR A 250 -5.46 7.17 -12.88
N LEU A 251 -4.84 8.24 -13.39
CA LEU A 251 -4.67 8.45 -14.83
C LEU A 251 -3.79 7.38 -15.46
N TYR A 252 -2.68 7.03 -14.80
CA TYR A 252 -1.79 6.00 -15.31
C TYR A 252 -2.50 4.65 -15.44
N ASP A 253 -3.26 4.25 -14.43
CA ASP A 253 -4.01 2.99 -14.45
C ASP A 253 -5.14 3.02 -15.48
N LEU A 254 -5.84 4.15 -15.62
CA LEU A 254 -6.89 4.35 -16.64
C LEU A 254 -6.34 4.16 -18.06
N PHE A 255 -5.25 4.87 -18.40
CA PHE A 255 -4.65 4.75 -19.73
C PHE A 255 -3.99 3.38 -19.93
N SER A 256 -3.46 2.75 -18.89
CA SER A 256 -2.96 1.37 -18.95
C SER A 256 -4.07 0.37 -19.25
N LEU A 257 -5.25 0.56 -18.68
CA LEU A 257 -6.43 -0.28 -18.96
C LEU A 257 -6.86 -0.13 -20.43
N LEU A 258 -6.88 1.10 -20.98
CA LEU A 258 -7.17 1.35 -22.37
C LEU A 258 -6.18 0.65 -23.32
N LEU A 259 -4.91 0.57 -22.96
CA LEU A 259 -3.90 -0.11 -23.77
C LEU A 259 -4.03 -1.65 -23.72
N LYS A 260 -4.37 -2.21 -22.55
CA LYS A 260 -4.45 -3.67 -22.32
C LYS A 260 -5.64 -4.33 -22.99
N GLY A 261 -6.70 -3.65 -23.32
CA GLY A 261 -8.00 -4.01 -23.90
C GLY A 261 -8.30 -5.47 -24.22
N LYS A 262 -7.45 -6.15 -25.02
CA LYS A 262 -7.66 -7.55 -25.43
C LYS A 262 -7.28 -8.60 -24.40
N TYR A 263 -6.54 -8.22 -23.35
CA TYR A 263 -5.94 -9.14 -22.36
C TYR A 263 -6.60 -9.03 -20.98
N LEU A 264 -7.80 -8.44 -20.92
CA LEU A 264 -8.52 -8.18 -19.67
C LEU A 264 -9.29 -9.40 -19.20
N SER A 265 -9.44 -9.53 -17.88
CA SER A 265 -10.37 -10.47 -17.27
C SER A 265 -11.82 -10.09 -17.61
N ASP A 266 -12.74 -11.02 -17.50
CA ASP A 266 -14.15 -10.78 -17.85
C ASP A 266 -14.75 -9.61 -17.05
N ASP A 267 -14.35 -9.45 -15.78
CA ASP A 267 -14.81 -8.40 -14.88
C ASP A 267 -14.38 -6.99 -15.33
N THR A 268 -13.23 -6.87 -16.00
CA THR A 268 -12.70 -5.57 -16.45
C THR A 268 -13.08 -5.24 -17.91
N LYS A 269 -13.63 -6.19 -18.65
CA LYS A 269 -14.05 -5.97 -20.05
C LYS A 269 -15.15 -4.94 -20.19
N GLU A 270 -16.13 -4.93 -19.29
CA GLU A 270 -17.23 -3.95 -19.34
C GLU A 270 -16.74 -2.54 -19.03
N VAL A 271 -15.86 -2.39 -18.04
CA VAL A 271 -15.20 -1.12 -17.71
C VAL A 271 -14.39 -0.62 -18.92
N TYR A 272 -13.63 -1.51 -19.56
CA TYR A 272 -12.87 -1.18 -20.77
C TYR A 272 -13.77 -0.67 -21.92
N LYS A 273 -14.89 -1.36 -22.18
CA LYS A 273 -15.85 -0.94 -23.22
C LYS A 273 -16.44 0.44 -22.90
N HIS A 274 -16.78 0.69 -21.64
CA HIS A 274 -17.26 2.00 -21.20
C HIS A 274 -16.22 3.08 -21.44
N LEU A 275 -14.97 2.87 -20.99
CA LEU A 275 -13.87 3.81 -21.21
C LEU A 275 -13.59 4.04 -22.71
N GLN A 276 -13.55 2.98 -23.51
CA GLN A 276 -13.30 3.10 -24.95
C GLN A 276 -14.39 3.89 -25.69
N HIS A 277 -15.64 3.79 -25.22
CA HIS A 277 -16.73 4.59 -25.76
C HIS A 277 -16.63 6.06 -25.37
N LYS A 278 -16.20 6.34 -24.14
CA LYS A 278 -16.10 7.69 -23.57
C LYS A 278 -14.81 8.39 -23.98
N ILE A 279 -13.69 7.68 -23.97
CA ILE A 279 -12.35 8.17 -24.30
C ILE A 279 -11.91 7.58 -25.64
N LYS A 280 -12.25 8.27 -26.72
CA LYS A 280 -11.93 7.86 -28.10
C LYS A 280 -10.53 8.31 -28.48
N ILE A 281 -9.52 7.49 -28.17
CA ILE A 281 -8.11 7.80 -28.39
C ILE A 281 -7.38 6.61 -29.01
N ASP A 282 -6.41 6.88 -29.88
CA ASP A 282 -5.57 5.86 -30.52
C ASP A 282 -4.51 5.31 -29.56
N ASN A 283 -4.15 4.03 -29.74
CA ASN A 283 -3.13 3.37 -28.90
C ASN A 283 -1.77 4.09 -28.92
N SER A 284 -1.38 4.72 -30.04
CA SER A 284 -0.14 5.49 -30.13
C SER A 284 -0.15 6.68 -29.17
N LYS A 285 -1.25 7.42 -29.11
CA LYS A 285 -1.47 8.54 -28.19
C LYS A 285 -1.52 8.06 -26.74
N VAL A 286 -2.19 6.92 -26.47
CA VAL A 286 -2.20 6.30 -25.13
C VAL A 286 -0.79 6.00 -24.65
N ILE A 287 0.08 5.47 -25.52
CA ILE A 287 1.48 5.18 -25.17
C ILE A 287 2.25 6.47 -24.87
N SER A 288 2.04 7.54 -25.68
CA SER A 288 2.65 8.85 -25.43
C SER A 288 2.25 9.39 -24.06
N ILE A 289 0.95 9.38 -23.74
CA ILE A 289 0.43 9.86 -22.46
C ILE A 289 0.98 9.03 -21.28
N LEU A 290 1.06 7.71 -21.41
CA LEU A 290 1.66 6.85 -20.36
C LEU A 290 3.12 7.20 -20.09
N ARG A 291 3.92 7.50 -21.13
CA ARG A 291 5.31 7.94 -20.95
C ARG A 291 5.39 9.28 -20.23
N ILE A 292 4.54 10.22 -20.60
CA ILE A 292 4.42 11.52 -19.95
C ILE A 292 4.06 11.36 -18.48
N LEU A 293 3.05 10.54 -18.16
CA LEU A 293 2.61 10.30 -16.79
C LEU A 293 3.72 9.67 -15.94
N LEU A 294 4.49 8.71 -16.48
CA LEU A 294 5.65 8.12 -15.78
C LEU A 294 6.74 9.16 -15.50
N GLN A 295 7.06 10.00 -16.48
CA GLN A 295 8.03 11.07 -16.30
C GLN A 295 7.54 12.06 -15.25
N LYS A 296 6.31 12.54 -15.36
CA LYS A 296 5.69 13.50 -14.44
C LYS A 296 5.57 12.94 -13.03
N LYS A 297 5.23 11.67 -12.87
CA LYS A 297 5.23 11.01 -11.56
C LYS A 297 6.62 11.01 -10.92
N SER A 298 7.68 10.74 -11.70
CA SER A 298 9.06 10.82 -11.21
C SER A 298 9.45 12.24 -10.82
N GLU A 299 9.07 13.25 -11.60
CA GLU A 299 9.30 14.66 -11.29
C GLU A 299 8.57 15.06 -9.99
N PHE A 300 7.30 14.69 -9.84
CA PHE A 300 6.48 15.00 -8.66
C PHE A 300 7.07 14.42 -7.38
N LEU A 301 7.57 13.19 -7.41
CA LEU A 301 8.14 12.50 -6.25
C LEU A 301 9.53 13.03 -5.83
N ASN A 302 10.30 13.53 -6.78
CA ASN A 302 11.71 13.90 -6.56
C ASN A 302 11.93 15.40 -6.38
N LEU A 303 11.00 16.23 -6.81
CA LEU A 303 11.13 17.69 -6.79
C LEU A 303 10.09 18.29 -5.84
N ASN A 304 10.50 19.36 -5.14
CA ASN A 304 9.56 20.16 -4.36
C ASN A 304 8.82 21.12 -5.31
N VAL A 305 7.82 20.61 -6.02
CA VAL A 305 7.10 21.35 -7.08
C VAL A 305 5.91 22.13 -6.53
N ASN A 306 5.63 23.29 -7.16
CA ASN A 306 4.35 23.96 -6.94
C ASN A 306 3.25 23.12 -7.61
N LYS A 307 2.34 22.56 -6.80
CA LYS A 307 1.29 21.63 -7.24
C LYS A 307 0.46 22.19 -8.39
N LYS A 308 -0.03 23.44 -8.27
CA LYS A 308 -0.85 24.07 -9.30
C LYS A 308 -0.10 24.18 -10.64
N LEU A 309 1.11 24.72 -10.64
CA LEU A 309 1.92 24.83 -11.86
C LEU A 309 2.26 23.47 -12.47
N PHE A 310 2.44 22.46 -11.64
CA PHE A 310 2.68 21.10 -12.11
C PHE A 310 1.45 20.54 -12.85
N PHE A 311 0.25 20.69 -12.29
CA PHE A 311 -0.97 20.20 -12.92
C PHE A 311 -1.40 21.06 -14.12
N ASP A 312 -1.09 22.35 -14.14
CA ASP A 312 -1.22 23.19 -15.32
C ASP A 312 -0.40 22.63 -16.50
N ASP A 313 0.89 22.35 -16.23
CA ASP A 313 1.79 21.78 -17.23
C ASP A 313 1.35 20.37 -17.67
N LEU A 314 0.98 19.51 -16.73
CA LEU A 314 0.45 18.17 -17.02
C LEU A 314 -0.76 18.23 -17.94
N LEU A 315 -1.73 19.10 -17.66
CA LEU A 315 -2.95 19.27 -18.46
C LEU A 315 -2.64 19.78 -19.87
N ILE A 316 -1.71 20.74 -20.00
CA ILE A 316 -1.28 21.26 -21.31
C ILE A 316 -0.64 20.13 -22.12
N VAL A 317 0.24 19.36 -21.52
CA VAL A 317 0.97 18.29 -22.22
C VAL A 317 0.01 17.16 -22.61
N ILE A 318 -0.91 16.74 -21.73
CA ILE A 318 -1.93 15.73 -22.05
C ILE A 318 -2.84 16.25 -23.17
N ASN A 319 -3.31 17.49 -23.09
CA ASN A 319 -4.20 18.08 -24.11
C ASN A 319 -3.54 18.18 -25.50
N ASN A 320 -2.23 18.34 -25.57
CA ASN A 320 -1.50 18.35 -26.84
C ASN A 320 -1.38 16.94 -27.46
N GLU A 321 -1.43 15.89 -26.64
CA GLU A 321 -1.42 14.50 -27.10
C GLU A 321 -2.81 13.96 -27.44
N LEU A 322 -3.87 14.50 -26.79
CA LEU A 322 -5.27 14.16 -27.08
C LEU A 322 -5.75 14.75 -28.40
#